data_f25e3b7cee7814c9559f7f7428e5b768
#
_entry.id   f25e3b7cee7814c9559f7f7428e5b768
#
_cell.length_a   1.000
_cell.length_b   1.000
_cell.length_c   1.000
_cell.angle_alpha   90.00
_cell.angle_beta   90.00
_cell.angle_gamma   90.00
#
_symmetry.space_group_name_H-M   'P 1'
#
loop_
_entity.id
_entity.type
_entity.pdbx_description
1 polymer ?
#
loop_
_entity_poly.entity_id
_entity_poly.type
_entity_poly.pdbx_seq_one_letter_code
_entity_poly.pdbx_strand_id
1 'polypeptide(L)'
;MVWVMPILIVATLLNGCSKNDTEKSKQAYWLPDAKEEQLPLVTYHGISYTGSKEQIKNQFKCTEYESTLSCKIKVDDKEDHVWIMFNESDRLIVIKKELGYFNPEQAQQIIDRFTLKYGLDFEPTAGQESSFKAGLRKTKTYLFGKGQVAFQIGRSLNNRNELMLIYYFPEDVGATFAKSVQN
;
A
#
# COMPACT_ATOMS: atom_id res chain seq x y z
N MET A 1 50.56 -55.58 -32.20
CA MET A 1 50.80 -54.93 -30.89
C MET A 1 50.05 -53.59 -30.89
N VAL A 2 48.82 -53.60 -30.44
CA VAL A 2 47.94 -52.44 -30.51
C VAL A 2 47.77 -51.95 -29.02
N TRP A 3 48.28 -50.76 -28.78
CA TRP A 3 48.17 -50.13 -27.45
C TRP A 3 46.84 -49.38 -27.40
N VAL A 4 45.95 -49.85 -26.54
CA VAL A 4 44.71 -49.16 -26.20
C VAL A 4 44.96 -48.28 -24.99
N MET A 5 44.95 -46.96 -25.19
CA MET A 5 44.95 -45.98 -24.09
C MET A 5 43.54 -45.85 -23.49
N PRO A 6 43.40 -45.93 -22.19
CA PRO A 6 42.12 -45.58 -21.54
C PRO A 6 41.94 -44.05 -21.46
N ILE A 7 40.85 -43.55 -22.01
CA ILE A 7 40.41 -42.17 -21.85
C ILE A 7 39.89 -42.01 -20.43
N LEU A 8 40.61 -41.23 -19.64
CA LEU A 8 40.21 -40.83 -18.30
C LEU A 8 39.21 -39.67 -18.45
N ILE A 9 37.92 -39.96 -18.27
CA ILE A 9 36.88 -38.91 -18.19
C ILE A 9 36.96 -38.30 -16.79
N VAL A 10 37.57 -37.11 -16.68
CA VAL A 10 37.51 -36.29 -15.50
C VAL A 10 36.16 -35.58 -15.51
N ALA A 11 35.20 -36.10 -14.75
CA ALA A 11 33.96 -35.40 -14.44
C ALA A 11 34.29 -34.27 -13.48
N THR A 12 34.50 -33.08 -14.00
CA THR A 12 34.50 -31.85 -13.19
C THR A 12 33.08 -31.56 -12.71
N LEU A 13 32.82 -31.95 -11.48
CA LEU A 13 31.66 -31.47 -10.74
C LEU A 13 31.82 -29.96 -10.54
N LEU A 14 31.24 -29.18 -11.44
CA LEU A 14 30.98 -27.78 -11.23
C LEU A 14 29.93 -27.69 -10.12
N ASN A 15 30.37 -27.62 -8.88
CA ASN A 15 29.57 -27.10 -7.79
C ASN A 15 29.28 -25.63 -8.11
N GLY A 16 28.25 -25.43 -8.91
CA GLY A 16 27.60 -24.15 -9.00
C GLY A 16 27.11 -23.77 -7.62
N CYS A 17 27.89 -22.95 -6.91
CA CYS A 17 27.35 -22.13 -5.84
C CYS A 17 26.25 -21.27 -6.46
N SER A 18 25.04 -21.80 -6.45
CA SER A 18 23.86 -20.98 -6.55
C SER A 18 23.86 -20.07 -5.32
N LYS A 19 24.44 -18.88 -5.52
CA LYS A 19 24.10 -17.74 -4.67
C LYS A 19 22.67 -17.36 -4.98
N ASN A 20 21.75 -18.16 -4.51
CA ASN A 20 20.42 -17.71 -4.18
C ASN A 20 20.52 -16.95 -2.85
N ASP A 21 21.35 -15.94 -2.81
CA ASP A 21 21.07 -14.77 -2.04
C ASP A 21 19.87 -14.13 -2.73
N THR A 22 18.74 -14.77 -2.52
CA THR A 22 17.46 -14.12 -2.60
C THR A 22 17.64 -12.87 -1.73
N GLU A 23 17.94 -11.75 -2.38
CA GLU A 23 17.61 -10.46 -1.82
C GLU A 23 16.15 -10.61 -1.39
N LYS A 24 15.95 -10.86 -0.11
CA LYS A 24 14.68 -10.62 0.55
C LYS A 24 14.46 -9.16 0.26
N SER A 25 13.70 -8.91 -0.81
CA SER A 25 13.29 -7.55 -1.19
C SER A 25 12.92 -6.90 0.11
N LYS A 26 13.51 -5.75 0.40
CA LYS A 26 13.23 -4.99 1.61
C LYS A 26 11.74 -4.71 1.58
N GLN A 27 10.99 -5.62 2.17
CA GLN A 27 9.54 -5.55 2.21
C GLN A 27 9.25 -4.23 2.93
N ALA A 28 8.72 -3.30 2.18
CA ALA A 28 8.43 -2.00 2.74
C ALA A 28 7.56 -2.24 3.98
N TYR A 29 8.10 -1.92 5.16
CA TYR A 29 7.53 -2.30 6.45
C TYR A 29 6.12 -1.73 6.72
N TRP A 30 5.75 -0.73 5.94
CA TRP A 30 4.45 -0.09 5.99
C TRP A 30 3.33 -0.85 5.26
N LEU A 31 3.67 -1.94 4.55
CA LEU A 31 2.67 -2.81 3.97
C LEU A 31 2.10 -3.73 5.07
N PRO A 32 0.78 -3.91 5.14
CA PRO A 32 0.17 -4.88 6.03
C PRO A 32 0.79 -6.25 5.85
N ASP A 33 1.07 -6.96 6.94
CA ASP A 33 1.70 -8.27 6.87
C ASP A 33 0.79 -9.25 6.09
N ALA A 34 1.36 -10.02 5.17
CA ALA A 34 0.60 -10.98 4.38
C ALA A 34 -0.04 -12.10 5.21
N LYS A 35 0.32 -12.18 6.51
CA LYS A 35 -0.23 -13.12 7.48
C LYS A 35 -1.46 -12.60 8.23
N GLU A 36 -1.83 -11.33 8.09
CA GLU A 36 -3.13 -10.87 8.55
C GLU A 36 -4.20 -11.54 7.69
N GLU A 37 -4.63 -12.71 8.13
CA GLU A 37 -5.83 -13.38 7.63
C GLU A 37 -6.96 -12.36 7.57
N GLN A 38 -7.53 -12.19 6.37
CA GLN A 38 -8.86 -11.64 6.05
C GLN A 38 -9.61 -10.99 7.21
N LEU A 39 -8.96 -10.09 7.96
CA LEU A 39 -9.68 -9.25 8.88
C LEU A 39 -10.65 -8.42 8.02
N PRO A 40 -11.93 -8.39 8.38
CA PRO A 40 -12.85 -7.51 7.69
C PRO A 40 -12.22 -6.12 7.64
N LEU A 41 -12.28 -5.44 6.50
CA LEU A 41 -11.70 -4.11 6.25
C LEU A 41 -12.17 -3.01 7.24
N VAL A 42 -12.86 -3.42 8.29
CA VAL A 42 -13.47 -2.60 9.34
C VAL A 42 -12.45 -2.04 10.34
N THR A 43 -11.19 -2.49 10.29
CA THR A 43 -10.16 -2.03 11.23
C THR A 43 -8.83 -1.73 10.53
N TYR A 44 -8.18 -0.67 10.94
CA TYR A 44 -6.80 -0.36 10.60
C TYR A 44 -5.96 -0.39 11.88
N HIS A 45 -5.15 -1.44 12.06
CA HIS A 45 -4.28 -1.62 13.23
C HIS A 45 -4.97 -1.30 14.58
N GLY A 46 -6.18 -1.85 14.78
CA GLY A 46 -6.99 -1.65 15.98
C GLY A 46 -7.86 -0.40 15.99
N ILE A 47 -7.86 0.41 14.93
CA ILE A 47 -8.81 1.51 14.76
C ILE A 47 -10.09 0.96 14.16
N SER A 48 -11.18 0.98 14.93
CA SER A 48 -12.50 0.63 14.43
C SER A 48 -13.15 1.82 13.72
N TYR A 49 -13.73 1.61 12.54
CA TYR A 49 -14.51 2.65 11.84
C TYR A 49 -15.79 3.07 12.59
N THR A 50 -16.20 2.30 13.59
CA THR A 50 -17.33 2.64 14.47
C THR A 50 -16.88 3.34 15.75
N GLY A 51 -15.56 3.49 15.97
CA GLY A 51 -15.01 4.18 17.11
C GLY A 51 -15.27 5.69 17.04
N SER A 52 -15.56 6.30 18.20
CA SER A 52 -15.67 7.75 18.28
C SER A 52 -14.29 8.41 18.21
N LYS A 53 -14.26 9.68 17.80
CA LYS A 53 -13.05 10.50 17.76
C LYS A 53 -12.31 10.48 19.11
N GLU A 54 -13.03 10.62 20.21
CA GLU A 54 -12.48 10.63 21.57
C GLU A 54 -11.88 9.26 21.95
N GLN A 55 -12.54 8.15 21.59
CA GLN A 55 -11.99 6.81 21.85
C GLN A 55 -10.66 6.61 21.11
N ILE A 56 -10.58 6.99 19.83
CA ILE A 56 -9.37 6.87 19.02
C ILE A 56 -8.26 7.75 19.59
N LYS A 57 -8.58 8.99 19.97
CA LYS A 57 -7.63 9.94 20.57
C LYS A 57 -7.04 9.42 21.86
N ASN A 58 -7.86 8.78 22.71
CA ASN A 58 -7.41 8.20 23.98
C ASN A 58 -6.60 6.90 23.81
N GLN A 59 -6.87 6.15 22.75
CA GLN A 59 -6.18 4.88 22.47
C GLN A 59 -4.77 5.10 21.87
N PHE A 60 -4.60 6.16 21.08
CA PHE A 60 -3.37 6.44 20.36
C PHE A 60 -2.80 7.82 20.70
N LYS A 61 -1.50 8.00 20.44
CA LYS A 61 -0.86 9.33 20.57
C LYS A 61 -1.28 10.19 19.39
N CYS A 62 -2.34 10.96 19.56
CA CYS A 62 -2.88 11.83 18.53
C CYS A 62 -2.77 13.30 18.89
N THR A 63 -2.51 14.13 17.89
CA THR A 63 -2.70 15.58 17.92
C THR A 63 -3.97 15.91 17.14
N GLU A 64 -4.82 16.73 17.71
CA GLU A 64 -6.10 17.10 17.09
C GLU A 64 -5.97 18.42 16.31
N TYR A 65 -6.57 18.43 15.12
CA TYR A 65 -6.68 19.58 14.23
C TYR A 65 -8.10 19.61 13.68
N GLU A 66 -8.99 20.37 14.29
CA GLU A 66 -10.39 20.49 13.89
C GLU A 66 -11.09 19.11 13.76
N SER A 67 -11.44 18.71 12.54
CA SER A 67 -12.07 17.42 12.23
C SER A 67 -11.07 16.28 11.95
N THR A 68 -9.78 16.49 12.23
CA THR A 68 -8.72 15.53 11.90
C THR A 68 -7.87 15.22 13.10
N LEU A 69 -7.54 13.93 13.28
CA LEU A 69 -6.50 13.48 14.20
C LEU A 69 -5.24 13.11 13.41
N SER A 70 -4.09 13.60 13.84
CA SER A 70 -2.78 13.14 13.40
C SER A 70 -2.24 12.19 14.46
N CYS A 71 -2.18 10.90 14.16
CA CYS A 71 -1.87 9.86 15.12
C CYS A 71 -0.58 9.13 14.79
N LYS A 72 0.14 8.74 15.85
CA LYS A 72 1.26 7.83 15.79
C LYS A 72 0.80 6.47 16.29
N ILE A 73 0.81 5.48 15.41
CA ILE A 73 0.32 4.13 15.69
C ILE A 73 1.50 3.18 15.64
N LYS A 74 1.70 2.44 16.73
CA LYS A 74 2.74 1.43 16.78
C LYS A 74 2.24 0.18 16.04
N VAL A 75 2.94 -0.17 14.96
CA VAL A 75 2.71 -1.37 14.17
C VAL A 75 3.99 -2.21 14.27
N ASP A 76 3.92 -3.33 14.95
CA ASP A 76 5.08 -4.12 15.34
C ASP A 76 6.11 -3.26 16.10
N ASP A 77 7.36 -3.21 15.64
CA ASP A 77 8.42 -2.39 16.24
C ASP A 77 8.58 -1.00 15.60
N LYS A 78 7.63 -0.60 14.73
CA LYS A 78 7.69 0.65 13.98
C LYS A 78 6.50 1.54 14.28
N GLU A 79 6.69 2.83 14.08
CA GLU A 79 5.66 3.83 14.30
C GLU A 79 5.15 4.34 12.96
N ASP A 80 3.87 4.10 12.70
CA ASP A 80 3.16 4.63 11.54
C ASP A 80 2.54 5.97 11.89
N HIS A 81 2.69 6.94 11.01
CA HIS A 81 2.02 8.22 11.10
C HIS A 81 0.82 8.25 10.15
N VAL A 82 -0.37 8.45 10.73
CA VAL A 82 -1.64 8.46 9.98
C VAL A 82 -2.47 9.69 10.31
N TRP A 83 -3.29 10.08 9.34
CA TRP A 83 -4.29 11.12 9.48
C TRP A 83 -5.66 10.47 9.48
N ILE A 84 -6.47 10.75 10.49
CA ILE A 84 -7.81 10.20 10.66
C ILE A 84 -8.79 11.35 10.59
N MET A 85 -9.68 11.33 9.60
CA MET A 85 -10.62 12.39 9.33
C MET A 85 -12.03 11.99 9.75
N PHE A 86 -12.75 12.94 10.29
CA PHE A 86 -14.12 12.78 10.79
C PHE A 86 -15.04 13.75 10.07
N ASN A 87 -16.31 13.39 9.96
CA ASN A 87 -17.35 14.33 9.50
C ASN A 87 -17.83 15.20 10.68
N GLU A 88 -18.77 16.11 10.39
CA GLU A 88 -19.38 17.01 11.38
C GLU A 88 -20.08 16.28 12.56
N SER A 89 -20.44 15.02 12.39
CA SER A 89 -21.05 14.17 13.43
C SER A 89 -20.03 13.30 14.16
N ASP A 90 -18.74 13.64 14.10
CA ASP A 90 -17.62 12.89 14.67
C ASP A 90 -17.53 11.42 14.21
N ARG A 91 -18.11 11.09 13.07
CA ARG A 91 -17.98 9.78 12.44
C ARG A 91 -16.71 9.73 11.61
N LEU A 92 -15.91 8.68 11.79
CA LEU A 92 -14.73 8.44 10.98
C LEU A 92 -15.12 8.23 9.51
N ILE A 93 -14.50 9.00 8.61
CA ILE A 93 -14.74 8.92 7.17
C ILE A 93 -13.52 8.38 6.41
N VAL A 94 -12.31 8.61 6.89
CA VAL A 94 -11.11 8.11 6.21
C VAL A 94 -9.91 8.05 7.14
N ILE A 95 -9.10 7.02 6.98
CA ILE A 95 -7.73 6.94 7.52
C ILE A 95 -6.78 7.08 6.35
N LYS A 96 -5.91 8.08 6.38
CA LYS A 96 -4.92 8.37 5.36
C LYS A 96 -3.53 8.06 5.89
N LYS A 97 -2.75 7.31 5.12
CA LYS A 97 -1.33 7.05 5.35
C LYS A 97 -0.50 7.59 4.20
N GLU A 98 0.54 8.35 4.51
CA GLU A 98 1.53 8.79 3.54
C GLU A 98 2.71 7.82 3.55
N LEU A 99 3.14 7.40 2.35
CA LEU A 99 4.21 6.42 2.17
C LEU A 99 5.52 7.07 1.71
N GLY A 100 5.49 8.36 1.43
CA GLY A 100 6.61 9.12 0.90
C GLY A 100 6.59 9.29 -0.62
N TYR A 101 7.75 9.58 -1.19
CA TYR A 101 7.87 9.86 -2.62
C TYR A 101 7.63 8.63 -3.48
N PHE A 102 7.11 8.88 -4.68
CA PHE A 102 6.81 7.83 -5.64
C PHE A 102 8.07 7.06 -6.05
N ASN A 103 7.95 5.75 -5.94
CA ASN A 103 8.91 4.77 -6.43
C ASN A 103 8.12 3.72 -7.22
N PRO A 104 8.40 3.52 -8.53
CA PRO A 104 7.64 2.61 -9.38
C PRO A 104 7.61 1.17 -8.87
N GLU A 105 8.75 0.67 -8.39
CA GLU A 105 8.87 -0.70 -7.89
C GLU A 105 8.04 -0.91 -6.61
N GLN A 106 8.15 0.03 -5.66
CA GLN A 106 7.34 0.01 -4.44
C GLN A 106 5.85 0.14 -4.75
N ALA A 107 5.48 1.01 -5.70
CA ALA A 107 4.09 1.18 -6.11
C ALA A 107 3.53 -0.13 -6.67
N GLN A 108 4.27 -0.84 -7.51
CA GLN A 108 3.85 -2.12 -8.06
C GLN A 108 3.69 -3.17 -6.96
N GLN A 109 4.64 -3.26 -6.01
CA GLN A 109 4.55 -4.17 -4.87
C GLN A 109 3.30 -3.92 -4.02
N ILE A 110 2.91 -2.65 -3.82
CA ILE A 110 1.68 -2.30 -3.11
C ILE A 110 0.45 -2.79 -3.87
N ILE A 111 0.40 -2.50 -5.18
CA ILE A 111 -0.72 -2.90 -6.05
C ILE A 111 -0.88 -4.42 -6.03
N ASP A 112 0.19 -5.16 -6.24
CA ASP A 112 0.18 -6.63 -6.27
C ASP A 112 -0.31 -7.19 -4.93
N ARG A 113 0.21 -6.66 -3.83
CA ARG A 113 -0.16 -7.11 -2.47
C ARG A 113 -1.61 -6.79 -2.13
N PHE A 114 -2.08 -5.59 -2.48
CA PHE A 114 -3.47 -5.22 -2.23
C PHE A 114 -4.43 -5.98 -3.14
N THR A 115 -4.03 -6.25 -4.38
CA THR A 115 -4.79 -7.12 -5.28
C THR A 115 -4.95 -8.52 -4.70
N LEU A 116 -3.87 -9.09 -4.18
CA LEU A 116 -3.91 -10.42 -3.54
C LEU A 116 -4.77 -10.43 -2.27
N LYS A 117 -4.68 -9.37 -1.44
CA LYS A 117 -5.36 -9.34 -0.14
C LYS A 117 -6.83 -8.95 -0.25
N TYR A 118 -7.17 -7.99 -1.08
CA TYR A 118 -8.48 -7.34 -1.10
C TYR A 118 -9.23 -7.49 -2.42
N GLY A 119 -8.56 -7.92 -3.49
CA GLY A 119 -9.07 -7.87 -4.86
C GLY A 119 -8.96 -6.47 -5.46
N LEU A 120 -8.62 -6.40 -6.75
CA LEU A 120 -8.55 -5.14 -7.50
C LEU A 120 -9.93 -4.82 -8.06
N ASP A 121 -10.49 -3.67 -7.71
CA ASP A 121 -11.80 -3.21 -8.19
C ASP A 121 -11.67 -2.24 -9.36
N PHE A 122 -10.60 -1.44 -9.35
CA PHE A 122 -10.36 -0.41 -10.35
C PHE A 122 -8.88 -0.10 -10.50
N GLU A 123 -8.44 0.03 -11.75
CA GLU A 123 -7.14 0.58 -12.12
C GLU A 123 -7.29 1.73 -13.10
N PRO A 124 -6.38 2.69 -13.14
CA PRO A 124 -6.44 3.80 -14.06
C PRO A 124 -6.43 3.33 -15.52
N THR A 125 -7.35 3.84 -16.32
CA THR A 125 -7.36 3.59 -17.76
C THR A 125 -6.14 4.23 -18.44
N ALA A 126 -5.78 3.78 -19.64
CA ALA A 126 -4.69 4.35 -20.43
C ALA A 126 -4.87 5.87 -20.65
N GLY A 127 -6.12 6.35 -20.82
CA GLY A 127 -6.45 7.77 -20.93
C GLY A 127 -6.21 8.54 -19.63
N GLN A 128 -6.56 7.96 -18.48
CA GLN A 128 -6.31 8.56 -17.17
C GLN A 128 -4.81 8.60 -16.85
N GLU A 129 -4.06 7.55 -17.21
CA GLU A 129 -2.61 7.54 -17.09
C GLU A 129 -1.94 8.59 -17.96
N SER A 130 -2.36 8.71 -19.22
CA SER A 130 -1.86 9.74 -20.14
C SER A 130 -2.14 11.14 -19.63
N SER A 131 -3.35 11.38 -19.10
CA SER A 131 -3.75 12.65 -18.49
C SER A 131 -2.94 12.98 -17.25
N PHE A 132 -2.63 11.95 -16.41
CA PHE A 132 -1.76 12.11 -15.25
C PHE A 132 -0.32 12.46 -15.69
N LYS A 133 0.25 11.73 -16.66
CA LYS A 133 1.57 12.03 -17.21
C LYS A 133 1.67 13.44 -17.80
N ALA A 134 0.63 13.88 -18.52
CA ALA A 134 0.54 15.21 -19.08
C ALA A 134 0.29 16.34 -18.06
N GLY A 135 0.06 16.01 -16.79
CA GLY A 135 -0.22 17.00 -15.74
C GLY A 135 -1.65 17.54 -15.73
N LEU A 136 -2.52 17.01 -16.57
CA LEU A 136 -3.93 17.38 -16.62
C LEU A 136 -4.73 16.76 -15.46
N ARG A 137 -4.29 15.62 -14.96
CA ARG A 137 -4.82 14.95 -13.77
C ARG A 137 -3.79 15.00 -12.65
N LYS A 138 -4.21 15.33 -11.43
CA LYS A 138 -3.30 15.46 -10.29
C LYS A 138 -3.06 14.14 -9.55
N THR A 139 -3.92 13.16 -9.77
CA THR A 139 -3.88 11.88 -9.05
C THR A 139 -4.10 10.72 -9.99
N LYS A 140 -3.48 9.59 -9.63
CA LYS A 140 -3.68 8.28 -10.23
C LYS A 140 -4.08 7.35 -9.09
N THR A 141 -5.23 6.69 -9.21
CA THR A 141 -5.87 5.97 -8.09
C THR A 141 -6.17 4.54 -8.50
N TYR A 142 -5.82 3.59 -7.62
CA TYR A 142 -6.20 2.18 -7.67
C TYR A 142 -7.17 1.92 -6.52
N LEU A 143 -8.20 1.09 -6.74
CA LEU A 143 -9.19 0.74 -5.73
C LEU A 143 -9.21 -0.76 -5.48
N PHE A 144 -9.41 -1.13 -4.23
CA PHE A 144 -9.42 -2.51 -3.77
C PHE A 144 -10.54 -2.70 -2.74
N GLY A 145 -11.02 -3.96 -2.60
CA GLY A 145 -11.94 -4.34 -1.55
C GLY A 145 -13.26 -3.58 -1.60
N LYS A 146 -13.89 -3.49 -2.76
CA LYS A 146 -15.14 -2.74 -2.98
C LYS A 146 -14.99 -1.24 -2.66
N GLY A 147 -13.80 -0.69 -3.00
CA GLY A 147 -13.49 0.72 -2.78
C GLY A 147 -13.09 1.09 -1.35
N GLN A 148 -13.05 0.12 -0.43
CA GLN A 148 -12.66 0.40 0.98
C GLN A 148 -11.18 0.73 1.15
N VAL A 149 -10.34 0.35 0.19
CA VAL A 149 -8.92 0.73 0.15
C VAL A 149 -8.63 1.43 -1.15
N ALA A 150 -7.96 2.58 -1.08
CA ALA A 150 -7.44 3.27 -2.24
C ALA A 150 -5.92 3.46 -2.11
N PHE A 151 -5.18 3.08 -3.14
CA PHE A 151 -3.80 3.48 -3.30
C PHE A 151 -3.74 4.59 -4.35
N GLN A 152 -3.15 5.72 -3.97
CA GLN A 152 -3.11 6.91 -4.80
C GLN A 152 -1.68 7.41 -4.98
N ILE A 153 -1.34 7.72 -6.22
CA ILE A 153 -0.15 8.48 -6.57
C ILE A 153 -0.61 9.90 -6.89
N GLY A 154 -0.21 10.85 -6.06
CA GLY A 154 -0.62 12.26 -6.18
C GLY A 154 0.57 13.17 -6.40
N ARG A 155 0.39 14.23 -7.17
CA ARG A 155 1.41 15.27 -7.31
C ARG A 155 1.37 16.25 -6.16
N SER A 156 2.53 16.59 -5.62
CA SER A 156 2.65 17.65 -4.61
C SER A 156 2.17 19.00 -5.18
N LEU A 157 1.84 19.93 -4.29
CA LEU A 157 1.35 21.27 -4.67
C LEU A 157 2.26 21.98 -5.67
N ASN A 158 3.57 21.68 -5.64
CA ASN A 158 4.57 22.29 -6.53
C ASN A 158 4.80 21.50 -7.82
N ASN A 159 4.01 20.44 -8.11
CA ASN A 159 4.13 19.53 -9.25
C ASN A 159 5.53 18.90 -9.47
N ARG A 160 6.43 19.00 -8.48
CA ARG A 160 7.81 18.52 -8.60
C ARG A 160 7.99 17.08 -8.12
N ASN A 161 7.17 16.65 -7.19
CA ASN A 161 7.26 15.33 -6.59
C ASN A 161 5.92 14.63 -6.62
N GLU A 162 5.94 13.34 -6.88
CA GLU A 162 4.80 12.47 -6.74
C GLU A 162 4.88 11.76 -5.39
N LEU A 163 3.77 11.69 -4.67
CA LEU A 163 3.65 11.07 -3.36
C LEU A 163 2.76 9.85 -3.46
N MET A 164 3.09 8.82 -2.70
CA MET A 164 2.27 7.62 -2.54
C MET A 164 1.44 7.73 -1.26
N LEU A 165 0.14 7.50 -1.39
CA LEU A 165 -0.84 7.61 -0.33
C LEU A 165 -1.71 6.37 -0.29
N ILE A 166 -2.05 5.90 0.91
CA ILE A 166 -3.07 4.88 1.09
C ILE A 166 -4.21 5.50 1.89
N TYR A 167 -5.43 5.19 1.46
CA TYR A 167 -6.65 5.57 2.14
C TYR A 167 -7.44 4.31 2.50
N TYR A 168 -7.97 4.29 3.72
CA TYR A 168 -8.88 3.27 4.18
C TYR A 168 -10.20 3.93 4.53
N PHE A 169 -11.30 3.39 4.01
CA PHE A 169 -12.63 3.96 4.13
C PHE A 169 -13.59 2.98 4.81
N PRO A 170 -14.57 3.48 5.59
CA PRO A 170 -15.80 2.74 5.85
C PRO A 170 -16.48 2.31 4.54
N GLU A 171 -17.23 1.22 4.56
CA GLU A 171 -17.80 0.62 3.34
C GLU A 171 -18.64 1.59 2.51
N ASP A 172 -19.53 2.34 3.14
CA ASP A 172 -20.40 3.31 2.49
C ASP A 172 -19.64 4.51 1.91
N VAL A 173 -18.61 4.99 2.61
CA VAL A 173 -17.73 6.07 2.15
C VAL A 173 -16.87 5.57 0.98
N GLY A 174 -16.31 4.36 1.09
CA GLY A 174 -15.51 3.74 0.04
C GLY A 174 -16.31 3.53 -1.24
N ALA A 175 -17.54 3.04 -1.14
CA ALA A 175 -18.43 2.87 -2.29
C ALA A 175 -18.76 4.21 -3.00
N THR A 176 -18.91 5.28 -2.22
CA THR A 176 -19.13 6.63 -2.78
C THR A 176 -17.87 7.17 -3.46
N PHE A 177 -16.71 7.00 -2.82
CA PHE A 177 -15.42 7.39 -3.37
C PHE A 177 -15.12 6.64 -4.68
N ALA A 178 -15.37 5.33 -4.72
CA ALA A 178 -15.16 4.52 -5.91
C ALA A 178 -15.94 5.04 -7.12
N LYS A 179 -17.20 5.43 -6.95
CA LYS A 179 -18.00 6.05 -8.02
C LYS A 179 -17.38 7.34 -8.53
N SER A 180 -16.79 8.16 -7.65
CA SER A 180 -16.18 9.44 -8.04
C SER A 180 -14.90 9.30 -8.84
N VAL A 181 -14.17 8.18 -8.66
CA VAL A 181 -12.89 7.92 -9.34
C VAL A 181 -13.10 7.32 -10.74
N GLN A 182 -14.18 6.55 -10.91
CA GLN A 182 -14.50 5.85 -12.16
C GLN A 182 -15.11 6.78 -13.23
N ASN A 183 -15.70 7.90 -12.82
CA ASN A 183 -16.23 8.96 -13.71
C ASN A 183 -15.13 9.98 -14.07
#